data_34c3f9a68b59933a4ee7558675c789e6
#
_entry.id   34c3f9a68b59933a4ee7558675c789e6
#
_cell.length_a   1.000
_cell.length_b   1.000
_cell.length_c   1.000
_cell.angle_alpha   90.00
_cell.angle_beta   90.00
_cell.angle_gamma   90.00
#
_symmetry.space_group_name_H-M   'P 1'
#
loop_
_entity.id
_entity.type
_entity.pdbx_description
1 polymer ?
#
loop_
_entity_poly.entity_id
_entity_poly.type
_entity_poly.pdbx_seq_one_letter_code
_entity_poly.pdbx_strand_id
1 'polypeptide(L)'
;MIKFIEETVDYLKGKGFESPEIGIILGTGLGQLVNEITIIKEVSYNHIPNFPTATVEFHKGKLIYGELEGKKVIIMQGRFHIYEGYSLQDVTYPVRIMEKLGIKTLLVSNASGAINLDYKKGELMLIDDHLNLQGSSPLAFKGVELLGERFADMSLPYDVAINNKFKAIAKANNIKLHEGVYASVVGPQLETRAEYRMLKILGADAVGMSTVPEIIVANHLGLKAAAISVLTDECDPNNLQPVDISEIIAMAAKAEPEMITLFKKLIKTL
;
A
#
# COMPACT_ATOMS: atom_id res chain seq x y z
N MET A 1 7.18 -18.46 -12.16
CA MET A 1 6.67 -17.73 -10.98
C MET A 1 6.47 -18.66 -9.77
N ILE A 2 5.65 -19.72 -9.83
CA ILE A 2 5.34 -20.60 -8.68
C ILE A 2 6.59 -21.12 -8.00
N LYS A 3 7.52 -21.74 -8.74
CA LYS A 3 8.79 -22.22 -8.17
C LYS A 3 9.58 -21.15 -7.40
N PHE A 4 9.59 -19.92 -7.91
CA PHE A 4 10.25 -18.78 -7.23
C PHE A 4 9.52 -18.39 -5.95
N ILE A 5 8.18 -18.44 -5.96
CA ILE A 5 7.37 -18.20 -4.76
C ILE A 5 7.69 -19.24 -3.68
N GLU A 6 7.70 -20.51 -4.04
CA GLU A 6 8.03 -21.63 -3.10
C GLU A 6 9.43 -21.47 -2.51
N GLU A 7 10.43 -21.22 -3.34
CA GLU A 7 11.82 -20.99 -2.91
C GLU A 7 11.93 -19.82 -1.91
N THR A 8 11.26 -18.71 -2.21
CA THR A 8 11.26 -17.53 -1.32
C THR A 8 10.55 -17.79 0.00
N VAL A 9 9.41 -18.48 -0.05
CA VAL A 9 8.63 -18.83 1.14
C VAL A 9 9.42 -19.79 2.03
N ASP A 10 10.07 -20.81 1.46
CA ASP A 10 10.89 -21.79 2.20
C ASP A 10 12.09 -21.10 2.86
N TYR A 11 12.74 -20.16 2.14
CA TYR A 11 13.80 -19.35 2.71
C TYR A 11 13.33 -18.53 3.92
N LEU A 12 12.19 -17.83 3.79
CA LEU A 12 11.65 -17.01 4.87
C LEU A 12 11.18 -17.83 6.07
N LYS A 13 10.55 -19.00 5.84
CA LYS A 13 10.22 -19.95 6.91
C LYS A 13 11.48 -20.43 7.61
N GLY A 14 12.54 -20.76 6.86
CA GLY A 14 13.85 -21.11 7.42
C GLY A 14 14.51 -19.99 8.24
N LYS A 15 14.12 -18.72 8.01
CA LYS A 15 14.52 -17.56 8.82
C LYS A 15 13.60 -17.30 10.02
N GLY A 16 12.53 -18.08 10.20
CA GLY A 16 11.60 -17.98 11.32
C GLY A 16 10.42 -17.01 11.08
N PHE A 17 10.05 -16.78 9.83
CA PHE A 17 8.79 -16.10 9.50
C PHE A 17 7.64 -17.10 9.54
N GLU A 18 6.94 -17.17 10.67
CA GLU A 18 5.97 -18.23 10.95
C GLU A 18 4.56 -17.70 11.12
N SER A 19 3.68 -18.04 10.19
CA SER A 19 2.24 -17.80 10.26
C SER A 19 1.84 -16.36 10.65
N PRO A 20 2.31 -15.32 9.92
CA PRO A 20 1.77 -13.98 10.11
C PRO A 20 0.27 -13.94 9.79
N GLU A 21 -0.49 -13.15 10.53
CA GLU A 21 -1.93 -12.96 10.32
C GLU A 21 -2.22 -11.79 9.39
N ILE A 22 -1.38 -10.74 9.47
CA ILE A 22 -1.59 -9.45 8.80
C ILE A 22 -0.32 -9.06 8.04
N GLY A 23 -0.48 -8.73 6.76
CA GLY A 23 0.54 -8.07 5.95
C GLY A 23 0.35 -6.56 5.96
N ILE A 24 1.45 -5.81 6.05
CA ILE A 24 1.43 -4.35 5.99
C ILE A 24 2.45 -3.87 4.97
N ILE A 25 2.03 -2.98 4.07
CA ILE A 25 2.93 -2.32 3.12
C ILE A 25 3.00 -0.84 3.46
N LEU A 26 4.19 -0.37 3.85
CA LEU A 26 4.42 1.02 4.22
C LEU A 26 4.87 1.85 3.02
N GLY A 27 4.23 3.00 2.82
CA GLY A 27 4.55 3.96 1.77
C GLY A 27 5.69 4.90 2.12
N THR A 28 6.01 5.79 1.18
CA THR A 28 7.06 6.81 1.32
C THR A 28 6.81 7.73 2.52
N GLY A 29 7.81 7.89 3.38
CA GLY A 29 7.73 8.71 4.58
C GLY A 29 6.87 8.13 5.71
N LEU A 30 6.41 6.88 5.61
CA LEU A 30 5.47 6.24 6.53
C LEU A 30 6.10 5.02 7.23
N GLY A 31 7.37 5.11 7.59
CA GLY A 31 8.16 3.99 8.12
C GLY A 31 8.19 3.86 9.64
N GLN A 32 7.62 4.81 10.41
CA GLN A 32 7.74 4.83 11.87
C GLN A 32 6.84 3.80 12.57
N LEU A 33 5.82 3.26 11.89
CA LEU A 33 5.02 2.16 12.45
C LEU A 33 5.91 1.00 12.93
N VAL A 34 7.08 0.80 12.31
CA VAL A 34 8.05 -0.23 12.70
C VAL A 34 8.55 -0.03 14.15
N ASN A 35 8.56 1.19 14.68
CA ASN A 35 8.97 1.48 16.06
C ASN A 35 7.95 0.99 17.10
N GLU A 36 6.72 0.70 16.66
CA GLU A 36 5.63 0.19 17.51
C GLU A 36 5.58 -1.35 17.59
N ILE A 37 6.48 -2.03 16.87
CA ILE A 37 6.47 -3.48 16.70
C ILE A 37 7.52 -4.13 17.58
N THR A 38 7.14 -5.21 18.25
CA THR A 38 8.11 -6.13 18.82
C THR A 38 8.68 -6.99 17.70
N ILE A 39 9.83 -6.56 17.16
CA ILE A 39 10.49 -7.25 16.03
C ILE A 39 11.01 -8.59 16.49
N ILE A 40 10.62 -9.67 15.78
CA ILE A 40 11.12 -11.04 15.98
C ILE A 40 12.23 -11.35 14.97
N LYS A 41 12.03 -10.99 13.71
CA LYS A 41 12.99 -11.18 12.60
C LYS A 41 12.93 -10.02 11.63
N GLU A 42 14.06 -9.70 11.02
CA GLU A 42 14.11 -8.82 9.85
C GLU A 42 15.09 -9.37 8.81
N VAL A 43 14.79 -9.15 7.55
CA VAL A 43 15.65 -9.51 6.41
C VAL A 43 15.61 -8.40 5.38
N SER A 44 16.77 -7.98 4.89
CA SER A 44 16.89 -7.03 3.79
C SER A 44 16.43 -7.66 2.48
N TYR A 45 15.73 -6.93 1.63
CA TYR A 45 15.16 -7.46 0.36
C TYR A 45 16.23 -8.10 -0.53
N ASN A 46 17.44 -7.52 -0.59
CA ASN A 46 18.55 -8.05 -1.39
C ASN A 46 19.09 -9.42 -0.91
N HIS A 47 18.72 -9.86 0.29
CA HIS A 47 19.08 -11.18 0.82
C HIS A 47 17.95 -12.21 0.65
N ILE A 48 16.77 -11.80 0.18
CA ILE A 48 15.64 -12.69 -0.04
C ILE A 48 15.71 -13.19 -1.50
N PRO A 49 15.78 -14.49 -1.74
CA PRO A 49 15.79 -15.03 -3.11
C PRO A 49 14.60 -14.53 -3.93
N ASN A 50 14.84 -14.18 -5.19
CA ASN A 50 13.83 -13.73 -6.16
C ASN A 50 13.08 -12.44 -5.79
N PHE A 51 13.45 -11.77 -4.71
CA PHE A 51 12.80 -10.53 -4.28
C PHE A 51 13.38 -9.34 -5.04
N PRO A 52 12.55 -8.36 -5.46
CA PRO A 52 13.06 -7.11 -6.01
C PRO A 52 13.85 -6.33 -4.94
N THR A 53 14.70 -5.41 -5.37
CA THR A 53 15.45 -4.52 -4.48
C THR A 53 14.83 -3.14 -4.48
N ALA A 54 14.63 -2.53 -3.31
CA ALA A 54 14.14 -1.16 -3.24
C ALA A 54 15.23 -0.19 -3.73
N THR A 55 14.89 0.65 -4.70
CA THR A 55 15.81 1.64 -5.30
C THR A 55 15.50 3.07 -4.86
N VAL A 56 14.31 3.29 -4.29
CA VAL A 56 13.88 4.61 -3.79
C VAL A 56 14.58 4.91 -2.47
N GLU A 57 15.25 6.06 -2.38
CA GLU A 57 16.10 6.48 -1.25
C GLU A 57 15.41 6.44 0.12
N PHE A 58 14.10 6.63 0.16
CA PHE A 58 13.29 6.67 1.39
C PHE A 58 12.76 5.31 1.81
N HIS A 59 13.03 4.26 1.04
CA HIS A 59 12.63 2.89 1.36
C HIS A 59 13.78 2.14 2.03
N LYS A 60 13.57 1.66 3.26
CA LYS A 60 14.60 0.89 4.00
C LYS A 60 14.90 -0.47 3.35
N GLY A 61 14.00 -0.98 2.51
CA GLY A 61 14.19 -2.24 1.79
C GLY A 61 14.29 -3.46 2.71
N LYS A 62 13.46 -3.53 3.74
CA LYS A 62 13.42 -4.62 4.72
C LYS A 62 12.05 -5.27 4.81
N LEU A 63 12.04 -6.59 4.94
CA LEU A 63 10.91 -7.38 5.35
C LEU A 63 11.04 -7.67 6.85
N ILE A 64 10.04 -7.27 7.63
CA ILE A 64 10.04 -7.36 9.09
C ILE A 64 8.92 -8.29 9.52
N TYR A 65 9.22 -9.22 10.41
CA TYR A 65 8.26 -10.09 11.08
C TYR A 65 8.28 -9.80 12.57
N GLY A 66 7.12 -9.63 13.16
CA GLY A 66 7.03 -9.26 14.56
C GLY A 66 5.60 -9.32 15.09
N GLU A 67 5.41 -8.72 16.25
CA GLU A 67 4.13 -8.65 16.94
C GLU A 67 3.71 -7.18 17.11
N LEU A 68 2.46 -6.89 16.77
CA LEU A 68 1.81 -5.60 16.93
C LEU A 68 0.41 -5.81 17.51
N GLU A 69 0.13 -5.20 18.67
CA GLU A 69 -1.17 -5.31 19.37
C GLU A 69 -1.62 -6.79 19.58
N GLY A 70 -0.66 -7.69 19.86
CA GLY A 70 -0.91 -9.12 20.10
C GLY A 70 -1.12 -9.97 18.83
N LYS A 71 -0.90 -9.40 17.63
CA LYS A 71 -1.03 -10.08 16.35
C LYS A 71 0.33 -10.26 15.68
N LYS A 72 0.55 -11.41 15.04
CA LYS A 72 1.72 -11.64 14.22
C LYS A 72 1.58 -10.88 12.89
N VAL A 73 2.52 -9.99 12.62
CA VAL A 73 2.51 -9.14 11.43
C VAL A 73 3.76 -9.37 10.58
N ILE A 74 3.61 -9.22 9.27
CA ILE A 74 4.73 -9.12 8.33
C ILE A 74 4.65 -7.79 7.61
N ILE A 75 5.75 -7.03 7.61
CA ILE A 75 5.76 -5.64 7.17
C ILE A 75 6.83 -5.43 6.11
N MET A 76 6.41 -4.83 5.02
CA MET A 76 7.29 -4.25 4.03
C MET A 76 7.65 -2.81 4.45
N GLN A 77 8.88 -2.59 4.90
CA GLN A 77 9.41 -1.25 5.15
C GLN A 77 9.97 -0.67 3.85
N GLY A 78 9.06 -0.20 3.02
CA GLY A 78 9.27 0.21 1.64
C GLY A 78 8.59 -0.75 0.65
N ARG A 79 8.33 -0.24 -0.55
CA ARG A 79 7.64 -0.97 -1.63
C ARG A 79 8.38 -0.80 -2.96
N PHE A 80 7.85 -1.43 -4.01
CA PHE A 80 8.35 -1.34 -5.38
C PHE A 80 7.36 -0.59 -6.26
N HIS A 81 7.86 0.08 -7.30
CA HIS A 81 7.02 0.84 -8.22
C HIS A 81 7.40 0.53 -9.68
N ILE A 82 6.45 0.74 -10.58
CA ILE A 82 6.68 0.59 -12.03
C ILE A 82 7.75 1.58 -12.52
N TYR A 83 7.76 2.81 -12.00
CA TYR A 83 8.74 3.81 -12.40
C TYR A 83 10.19 3.48 -12.00
N GLU A 84 10.40 2.51 -11.12
CA GLU A 84 11.71 1.95 -10.81
C GLU A 84 12.21 0.97 -11.90
N GLY A 85 11.39 0.69 -12.94
CA GLY A 85 11.67 -0.26 -14.02
C GLY A 85 11.17 -1.68 -13.73
N TYR A 86 10.42 -1.90 -12.65
CA TYR A 86 9.84 -3.20 -12.31
C TYR A 86 8.55 -3.47 -13.10
N SER A 87 8.33 -4.74 -13.42
CA SER A 87 7.04 -5.20 -13.94
C SER A 87 5.98 -5.19 -12.82
N LEU A 88 4.70 -5.16 -13.19
CA LEU A 88 3.60 -5.30 -12.22
C LEU A 88 3.67 -6.62 -11.44
N GLN A 89 4.24 -7.68 -12.04
CA GLN A 89 4.46 -8.95 -11.38
C GLN A 89 5.53 -8.83 -10.28
N ASP A 90 6.62 -8.08 -10.54
CA ASP A 90 7.66 -7.83 -9.53
C ASP A 90 7.13 -6.95 -8.39
N VAL A 91 6.41 -5.87 -8.73
CA VAL A 91 5.79 -4.97 -7.74
C VAL A 91 4.88 -5.74 -6.78
N THR A 92 4.12 -6.72 -7.27
CA THR A 92 3.14 -7.47 -6.50
C THR A 92 3.65 -8.82 -5.98
N TYR A 93 4.87 -9.21 -6.32
CA TYR A 93 5.48 -10.45 -5.86
C TYR A 93 5.44 -10.61 -4.33
N PRO A 94 5.77 -9.55 -3.52
CA PRO A 94 5.70 -9.64 -2.08
C PRO A 94 4.31 -9.99 -1.51
N VAL A 95 3.24 -9.51 -2.14
CA VAL A 95 1.87 -9.82 -1.69
C VAL A 95 1.59 -11.33 -1.77
N ARG A 96 2.07 -11.98 -2.85
CA ARG A 96 1.96 -13.43 -3.04
C ARG A 96 2.78 -14.20 -2.01
N ILE A 97 3.97 -13.69 -1.68
CA ILE A 97 4.82 -14.28 -0.63
C ILE A 97 4.15 -14.18 0.74
N MET A 98 3.62 -13.01 1.09
CA MET A 98 2.94 -12.80 2.36
C MET A 98 1.70 -13.69 2.50
N GLU A 99 0.92 -13.88 1.42
CA GLU A 99 -0.23 -14.80 1.39
C GLU A 99 0.23 -16.24 1.66
N LYS A 100 1.27 -16.72 0.99
CA LYS A 100 1.82 -18.07 1.19
C LYS A 100 2.43 -18.27 2.57
N LEU A 101 2.86 -17.22 3.24
CA LEU A 101 3.28 -17.26 4.64
C LEU A 101 2.11 -17.31 5.61
N GLY A 102 0.89 -16.92 5.19
CA GLY A 102 -0.34 -17.15 5.95
C GLY A 102 -1.19 -15.94 6.26
N ILE A 103 -0.85 -14.73 5.78
CA ILE A 103 -1.69 -13.54 6.05
C ILE A 103 -3.12 -13.75 5.54
N LYS A 104 -4.06 -13.10 6.21
CA LYS A 104 -5.48 -13.07 5.82
C LYS A 104 -5.94 -11.66 5.51
N THR A 105 -5.20 -10.67 5.97
CA THR A 105 -5.50 -9.25 5.78
C THR A 105 -4.25 -8.53 5.29
N LEU A 106 -4.43 -7.68 4.28
CA LEU A 106 -3.40 -6.77 3.77
C LEU A 106 -3.81 -5.33 4.08
N LEU A 107 -2.96 -4.61 4.80
CA LEU A 107 -3.10 -3.18 5.06
C LEU A 107 -2.03 -2.43 4.28
N VAL A 108 -2.43 -1.40 3.56
CA VAL A 108 -1.53 -0.63 2.71
C VAL A 108 -1.58 0.84 3.09
N SER A 109 -0.43 1.50 3.14
CA SER A 109 -0.36 2.95 3.24
C SER A 109 0.39 3.55 2.06
N ASN A 110 0.04 4.77 1.68
CA ASN A 110 0.74 5.52 0.64
C ASN A 110 0.72 7.02 0.94
N ALA A 111 1.55 7.77 0.22
CA ALA A 111 1.47 9.21 0.06
C ALA A 111 0.83 9.52 -1.30
N SER A 112 0.00 10.54 -1.39
CA SER A 112 -0.70 10.93 -2.62
C SER A 112 -1.01 12.43 -2.68
N GLY A 113 -1.24 12.93 -3.89
CA GLY A 113 -1.77 14.25 -4.12
C GLY A 113 -3.31 14.28 -4.05
N ALA A 114 -3.88 15.28 -3.36
CA ALA A 114 -5.33 15.48 -3.28
C ALA A 114 -5.87 16.12 -4.56
N ILE A 115 -6.69 15.40 -5.31
CA ILE A 115 -7.46 15.89 -6.47
C ILE A 115 -8.73 16.60 -6.00
N ASN A 116 -9.34 16.09 -4.94
CA ASN A 116 -10.47 16.72 -4.27
C ASN A 116 -9.97 17.88 -3.40
N LEU A 117 -10.25 19.10 -3.80
CA LEU A 117 -9.75 20.31 -3.14
C LEU A 117 -10.42 20.62 -1.79
N ASP A 118 -11.46 19.89 -1.41
CA ASP A 118 -12.03 19.93 -0.06
C ASP A 118 -11.15 19.19 0.95
N TYR A 119 -10.25 18.30 0.48
CA TYR A 119 -9.27 17.60 1.28
C TYR A 119 -7.99 18.43 1.38
N LYS A 120 -7.36 18.43 2.55
CA LYS A 120 -6.19 19.26 2.80
C LYS A 120 -4.92 18.41 3.00
N LYS A 121 -3.79 18.98 2.60
CA LYS A 121 -2.49 18.34 2.85
C LYS A 121 -2.28 18.11 4.34
N GLY A 122 -1.78 16.92 4.67
CA GLY A 122 -1.63 16.43 6.03
C GLY A 122 -2.85 15.69 6.57
N GLU A 123 -3.95 15.62 5.83
CA GLU A 123 -5.12 14.81 6.20
C GLU A 123 -5.02 13.38 5.64
N LEU A 124 -5.85 12.49 6.18
CA LEU A 124 -5.90 11.08 5.79
C LEU A 124 -7.12 10.80 4.91
N MET A 125 -6.95 9.95 3.91
CA MET A 125 -8.04 9.42 3.09
C MET A 125 -8.05 7.88 3.16
N LEU A 126 -9.15 7.31 3.60
CA LEU A 126 -9.46 5.90 3.45
C LEU A 126 -9.82 5.63 1.99
N ILE A 127 -9.15 4.68 1.37
CA ILE A 127 -9.43 4.34 -0.02
C ILE A 127 -10.63 3.40 -0.04
N ASP A 128 -11.68 3.81 -0.75
CA ASP A 128 -12.92 3.04 -0.90
C ASP A 128 -12.99 2.33 -2.26
N ASP A 129 -12.45 2.98 -3.29
CA ASP A 129 -12.35 2.43 -4.63
C ASP A 129 -11.11 2.99 -5.36
N HIS A 130 -10.82 2.49 -6.57
CA HIS A 130 -9.66 2.96 -7.31
C HIS A 130 -9.84 2.99 -8.83
N LEU A 131 -8.99 3.82 -9.47
CA LEU A 131 -8.80 3.83 -10.91
C LEU A 131 -7.39 3.31 -11.24
N ASN A 132 -7.30 2.21 -11.98
CA ASN A 132 -6.03 1.68 -12.49
C ASN A 132 -5.68 2.35 -13.82
N LEU A 133 -4.83 3.36 -13.77
CA LEU A 133 -4.33 4.09 -14.95
C LEU A 133 -2.86 3.75 -15.28
N GLN A 134 -2.35 2.61 -14.79
CA GLN A 134 -0.97 2.16 -15.02
C GLN A 134 -0.78 1.42 -16.35
N GLY A 135 -1.81 1.37 -17.19
CA GLY A 135 -1.73 0.83 -18.56
C GLY A 135 -1.71 -0.70 -18.65
N SER A 136 -1.68 -1.43 -17.53
CA SER A 136 -1.70 -2.90 -17.49
C SER A 136 -2.29 -3.40 -16.17
N SER A 137 -2.35 -4.74 -16.02
CA SER A 137 -2.80 -5.40 -14.78
C SER A 137 -1.72 -6.37 -14.28
N PRO A 138 -1.52 -6.49 -12.95
CA PRO A 138 -0.62 -7.50 -12.39
C PRO A 138 -1.10 -8.94 -12.64
N LEU A 139 -2.32 -9.12 -13.14
CA LEU A 139 -2.90 -10.41 -13.53
C LEU A 139 -2.75 -10.70 -15.03
N ALA A 140 -2.26 -9.76 -15.84
CA ALA A 140 -2.13 -9.90 -17.29
C ALA A 140 -0.86 -10.68 -17.69
N PHE A 141 -0.78 -11.97 -17.30
CA PHE A 141 0.31 -12.87 -17.70
C PHE A 141 -0.19 -14.31 -17.88
N LYS A 142 0.58 -15.11 -18.63
CA LYS A 142 0.27 -16.54 -18.86
C LYS A 142 0.46 -17.34 -17.58
N GLY A 143 -0.53 -18.16 -17.22
CA GLY A 143 -0.50 -19.02 -16.03
C GLY A 143 -0.99 -18.34 -14.77
N VAL A 144 -1.68 -17.21 -14.86
CA VAL A 144 -2.32 -16.54 -13.70
C VAL A 144 -3.33 -17.46 -13.01
N GLU A 145 -4.02 -18.31 -13.76
CA GLU A 145 -4.98 -19.31 -13.30
C GLU A 145 -4.36 -20.38 -12.37
N LEU A 146 -3.05 -20.51 -12.35
CA LEU A 146 -2.34 -21.38 -11.41
C LEU A 146 -2.18 -20.76 -10.02
N LEU A 147 -2.46 -19.47 -9.89
CA LEU A 147 -2.30 -18.72 -8.65
C LEU A 147 -3.64 -18.25 -8.05
N GLY A 148 -4.73 -18.43 -8.76
CA GLY A 148 -6.08 -18.04 -8.34
C GLY A 148 -7.01 -17.97 -9.55
N GLU A 149 -8.20 -17.42 -9.38
CA GLU A 149 -9.16 -17.27 -10.46
C GLU A 149 -8.68 -16.27 -11.52
N ARG A 150 -8.81 -16.64 -12.79
CA ARG A 150 -8.37 -15.79 -13.92
C ARG A 150 -9.08 -14.43 -13.94
N PHE A 151 -10.35 -14.38 -13.54
CA PHE A 151 -11.16 -13.17 -13.49
C PHE A 151 -11.51 -12.88 -12.04
N ALA A 152 -10.66 -12.09 -11.36
CA ALA A 152 -10.90 -11.67 -10.00
C ALA A 152 -12.05 -10.65 -9.95
N ASP A 153 -12.99 -10.84 -9.02
CA ASP A 153 -14.02 -9.85 -8.75
C ASP A 153 -13.42 -8.61 -8.06
N MET A 154 -13.70 -7.45 -8.63
CA MET A 154 -13.23 -6.14 -8.15
C MET A 154 -14.42 -5.22 -7.83
N SER A 155 -15.63 -5.76 -7.61
CA SER A 155 -16.80 -4.95 -7.26
C SER A 155 -16.68 -4.27 -5.89
N LEU A 156 -15.91 -4.86 -4.96
CA LEU A 156 -15.61 -4.32 -3.64
C LEU A 156 -14.13 -4.63 -3.32
N PRO A 157 -13.18 -3.89 -3.93
CA PRO A 157 -11.75 -4.22 -3.82
C PRO A 157 -11.16 -3.94 -2.43
N TYR A 158 -11.83 -3.13 -1.63
CA TYR A 158 -11.48 -2.82 -0.24
C TYR A 158 -12.54 -3.40 0.69
N ASP A 159 -12.11 -4.09 1.75
CA ASP A 159 -13.03 -4.76 2.68
C ASP A 159 -13.89 -3.76 3.45
N VAL A 160 -15.20 -3.79 3.19
CA VAL A 160 -16.19 -2.84 3.76
C VAL A 160 -16.20 -2.92 5.29
N ALA A 161 -16.03 -4.10 5.88
CA ALA A 161 -16.03 -4.25 7.34
C ALA A 161 -14.80 -3.62 7.95
N ILE A 162 -13.63 -3.75 7.33
CA ILE A 162 -12.39 -3.09 7.76
C ILE A 162 -12.50 -1.58 7.59
N ASN A 163 -13.01 -1.10 6.44
CA ASN A 163 -13.23 0.33 6.20
C ASN A 163 -14.18 0.94 7.24
N ASN A 164 -15.26 0.26 7.58
CA ASN A 164 -16.18 0.72 8.64
C ASN A 164 -15.52 0.75 10.03
N LYS A 165 -14.63 -0.21 10.35
CA LYS A 165 -13.83 -0.16 11.59
C LYS A 165 -12.89 1.05 11.59
N PHE A 166 -12.20 1.34 10.48
CA PHE A 166 -11.35 2.52 10.38
C PHE A 166 -12.13 3.82 10.62
N LYS A 167 -13.30 3.97 9.99
CA LYS A 167 -14.19 5.14 10.19
C LYS A 167 -14.62 5.29 11.65
N ALA A 168 -15.00 4.19 12.30
CA ALA A 168 -15.37 4.20 13.72
C ALA A 168 -14.20 4.58 14.64
N ILE A 169 -12.99 4.02 14.37
CA ILE A 169 -11.77 4.34 15.10
C ILE A 169 -11.38 5.81 14.93
N ALA A 170 -11.42 6.32 13.69
CA ALA A 170 -11.12 7.72 13.39
C ALA A 170 -12.05 8.67 14.18
N LYS A 171 -13.34 8.40 14.13
CA LYS A 171 -14.35 9.18 14.88
C LYS A 171 -14.08 9.15 16.39
N ALA A 172 -13.78 7.98 16.95
CA ALA A 172 -13.53 7.82 18.40
C ALA A 172 -12.24 8.50 18.88
N ASN A 173 -11.30 8.80 17.97
CA ASN A 173 -10.03 9.43 18.28
C ASN A 173 -9.91 10.86 17.77
N ASN A 174 -10.99 11.45 17.24
CA ASN A 174 -11.03 12.79 16.64
C ASN A 174 -10.02 12.94 15.48
N ILE A 175 -9.76 11.86 14.73
CA ILE A 175 -8.91 11.87 13.53
C ILE A 175 -9.79 12.19 12.34
N LYS A 176 -9.39 13.19 11.57
CA LYS A 176 -10.07 13.55 10.31
C LYS A 176 -9.69 12.52 9.25
N LEU A 177 -10.64 11.69 8.88
CA LEU A 177 -10.48 10.64 7.88
C LEU A 177 -11.52 10.85 6.77
N HIS A 178 -11.03 11.20 5.59
CA HIS A 178 -11.84 11.25 4.38
C HIS A 178 -12.05 9.84 3.82
N GLU A 179 -12.95 9.70 2.86
CA GLU A 179 -13.18 8.46 2.11
C GLU A 179 -13.24 8.84 0.63
N GLY A 180 -12.57 8.09 -0.25
CA GLY A 180 -12.55 8.48 -1.65
C GLY A 180 -11.86 7.49 -2.59
N VAL A 181 -11.87 7.85 -3.87
CA VAL A 181 -11.32 7.08 -4.99
C VAL A 181 -9.86 7.46 -5.24
N TYR A 182 -8.98 6.45 -5.24
CA TYR A 182 -7.56 6.62 -5.52
C TYR A 182 -7.23 6.27 -6.97
N ALA A 183 -6.64 7.20 -7.72
CA ALA A 183 -6.11 6.93 -9.05
C ALA A 183 -4.63 6.52 -8.96
N SER A 184 -4.27 5.40 -9.61
CA SER A 184 -2.88 4.96 -9.72
C SER A 184 -2.35 5.19 -11.12
N VAL A 185 -1.29 5.99 -11.23
CA VAL A 185 -0.56 6.31 -12.46
C VAL A 185 0.84 5.72 -12.44
N VAL A 186 1.55 5.75 -13.58
CA VAL A 186 2.90 5.16 -13.68
C VAL A 186 3.96 6.04 -12.99
N GLY A 187 3.99 7.34 -13.25
CA GLY A 187 5.10 8.22 -12.87
C GLY A 187 6.39 7.93 -13.68
N PRO A 188 7.60 8.38 -13.21
CA PRO A 188 7.84 9.16 -11.99
C PRO A 188 7.52 10.65 -12.09
N GLN A 189 7.22 11.16 -13.32
CA GLN A 189 6.79 12.54 -13.47
C GLN A 189 5.45 12.76 -12.76
N LEU A 190 5.31 13.92 -12.14
CA LEU A 190 4.05 14.38 -11.59
C LEU A 190 3.11 14.83 -12.71
N GLU A 191 1.83 14.89 -12.41
CA GLU A 191 0.79 15.16 -13.38
C GLU A 191 0.77 16.62 -13.83
N THR A 192 0.47 16.81 -15.09
CA THR A 192 0.21 18.12 -15.67
C THR A 192 -1.15 18.68 -15.20
N ARG A 193 -1.36 19.98 -15.35
CA ARG A 193 -2.66 20.63 -15.10
C ARG A 193 -3.83 19.98 -15.86
N ALA A 194 -3.56 19.46 -17.07
CA ALA A 194 -4.57 18.79 -17.87
C ALA A 194 -4.90 17.39 -17.31
N GLU A 195 -3.89 16.66 -16.85
CA GLU A 195 -4.06 15.35 -16.21
C GLU A 195 -4.79 15.47 -14.89
N TYR A 196 -4.52 16.47 -14.04
CA TYR A 196 -5.32 16.70 -12.83
C TYR A 196 -6.80 16.98 -13.14
N ARG A 197 -7.10 17.77 -14.19
CA ARG A 197 -8.50 17.97 -14.64
C ARG A 197 -9.12 16.67 -15.14
N MET A 198 -8.38 15.87 -15.89
CA MET A 198 -8.82 14.54 -16.37
C MET A 198 -9.13 13.61 -15.19
N LEU A 199 -8.22 13.49 -14.23
CA LEU A 199 -8.41 12.65 -13.04
C LEU A 199 -9.65 13.06 -12.24
N LYS A 200 -9.87 14.36 -12.07
CA LYS A 200 -11.08 14.87 -11.41
C LYS A 200 -12.37 14.51 -12.19
N ILE A 201 -12.35 14.61 -13.53
CA ILE A 201 -13.50 14.22 -14.38
C ILE A 201 -13.76 12.72 -14.28
N LEU A 202 -12.71 11.90 -14.17
CA LEU A 202 -12.83 10.44 -13.97
C LEU A 202 -13.33 10.05 -12.57
N GLY A 203 -13.42 11.01 -11.65
CA GLY A 203 -13.93 10.78 -10.31
C GLY A 203 -12.87 10.44 -9.27
N ALA A 204 -11.58 10.69 -9.53
CA ALA A 204 -10.54 10.52 -8.54
C ALA A 204 -10.58 11.62 -7.46
N ASP A 205 -10.37 11.23 -6.20
CA ASP A 205 -10.18 12.13 -5.06
C ASP A 205 -8.70 12.31 -4.72
N ALA A 206 -7.87 11.31 -5.01
CA ALA A 206 -6.42 11.37 -4.84
C ALA A 206 -5.69 10.64 -5.96
N VAL A 207 -4.42 10.98 -6.18
CA VAL A 207 -3.56 10.34 -7.18
C VAL A 207 -2.20 9.98 -6.59
N GLY A 208 -1.67 8.84 -7.00
CA GLY A 208 -0.32 8.40 -6.69
C GLY A 208 0.15 7.28 -7.62
N MET A 209 1.24 6.61 -7.28
CA MET A 209 1.96 5.72 -8.21
C MET A 209 2.06 4.28 -7.69
N SER A 210 1.19 3.89 -6.75
CA SER A 210 1.29 2.61 -6.03
C SER A 210 -0.07 2.01 -5.68
N THR A 211 -0.09 1.02 -4.76
CA THR A 211 -1.28 0.53 -4.04
C THR A 211 -2.24 -0.32 -4.88
N VAL A 212 -2.68 0.17 -6.02
CA VAL A 212 -3.68 -0.52 -6.85
C VAL A 212 -3.21 -1.90 -7.32
N PRO A 213 -1.97 -2.10 -7.79
CA PRO A 213 -1.49 -3.43 -8.15
C PRO A 213 -1.53 -4.41 -6.98
N GLU A 214 -1.11 -3.97 -5.78
CA GLU A 214 -1.11 -4.79 -4.57
C GLU A 214 -2.54 -5.17 -4.15
N ILE A 215 -3.50 -4.24 -4.25
CA ILE A 215 -4.92 -4.50 -3.96
C ILE A 215 -5.53 -5.48 -4.98
N ILE A 216 -5.22 -5.34 -6.27
CA ILE A 216 -5.68 -6.28 -7.30
C ILE A 216 -5.19 -7.70 -6.99
N VAL A 217 -3.91 -7.85 -6.63
CA VAL A 217 -3.36 -9.17 -6.28
C VAL A 217 -3.91 -9.68 -4.94
N ALA A 218 -4.14 -8.82 -3.96
CA ALA A 218 -4.75 -9.21 -2.69
C ALA A 218 -6.15 -9.81 -2.91
N ASN A 219 -6.99 -9.15 -3.72
CA ASN A 219 -8.32 -9.67 -4.09
C ASN A 219 -8.23 -10.99 -4.87
N HIS A 220 -7.32 -11.08 -5.85
CA HIS A 220 -7.07 -12.32 -6.59
C HIS A 220 -6.70 -13.50 -5.69
N LEU A 221 -6.06 -13.24 -4.56
CA LEU A 221 -5.64 -14.23 -3.56
C LEU A 221 -6.67 -14.44 -2.43
N GLY A 222 -7.82 -13.76 -2.49
CA GLY A 222 -8.87 -13.84 -1.48
C GLY A 222 -8.51 -13.19 -0.14
N LEU A 223 -7.54 -12.27 -0.12
CA LEU A 223 -7.18 -11.50 1.07
C LEU A 223 -8.18 -10.35 1.29
N LYS A 224 -8.51 -10.08 2.54
CA LYS A 224 -9.15 -8.82 2.91
C LYS A 224 -8.12 -7.69 2.77
N ALA A 225 -8.51 -6.61 2.11
CA ALA A 225 -7.59 -5.50 1.88
C ALA A 225 -8.19 -4.17 2.32
N ALA A 226 -7.36 -3.28 2.84
CA ALA A 226 -7.72 -1.89 3.10
C ALA A 226 -6.50 -0.99 2.92
N ALA A 227 -6.72 0.26 2.54
CA ALA A 227 -5.63 1.20 2.32
C ALA A 227 -5.97 2.60 2.84
N ILE A 228 -4.96 3.26 3.42
CA ILE A 228 -5.02 4.65 3.84
C ILE A 228 -3.96 5.44 3.07
N SER A 229 -4.39 6.56 2.50
CA SER A 229 -3.55 7.53 1.84
C SER A 229 -3.30 8.72 2.75
N VAL A 230 -2.05 9.15 2.85
CA VAL A 230 -1.69 10.46 3.42
C VAL A 230 -1.67 11.47 2.28
N LEU A 231 -2.49 12.50 2.38
CA LEU A 231 -2.55 13.57 1.40
C LEU A 231 -1.39 14.54 1.62
N THR A 232 -0.41 14.55 0.72
CA THR A 232 0.84 15.29 0.91
C THR A 232 0.85 16.65 0.23
N ASP A 233 0.02 16.83 -0.79
CA ASP A 233 -0.10 18.03 -1.59
C ASP A 233 -1.52 18.24 -2.12
N GLU A 234 -1.86 19.47 -2.49
CA GLU A 234 -3.14 19.85 -3.09
C GLU A 234 -2.94 20.08 -4.59
N CYS A 235 -3.55 19.23 -5.42
CA CYS A 235 -3.37 19.21 -6.87
C CYS A 235 -4.34 20.14 -7.59
N ASP A 236 -4.33 21.45 -7.22
CA ASP A 236 -5.17 22.44 -7.88
C ASP A 236 -4.60 22.83 -9.25
N PRO A 237 -5.25 22.47 -10.37
CA PRO A 237 -4.75 22.79 -11.71
C PRO A 237 -4.72 24.29 -12.03
N ASN A 238 -5.41 25.13 -11.23
CA ASN A 238 -5.40 26.59 -11.40
C ASN A 238 -4.31 27.27 -10.56
N ASN A 239 -3.75 26.57 -9.56
CA ASN A 239 -2.72 27.08 -8.65
C ASN A 239 -1.61 26.08 -8.39
N LEU A 240 -1.21 25.33 -9.42
CA LEU A 240 -0.20 24.28 -9.29
C LEU A 240 1.18 24.91 -9.02
N GLN A 241 1.81 24.48 -7.94
CA GLN A 241 3.17 24.87 -7.57
C GLN A 241 4.15 23.75 -7.90
N PRO A 242 5.42 24.08 -8.19
CA PRO A 242 6.47 23.05 -8.25
C PRO A 242 6.51 22.25 -6.95
N VAL A 243 6.58 20.93 -7.09
CA VAL A 243 6.60 20.01 -5.93
C VAL A 243 8.03 19.81 -5.47
N ASP A 244 8.25 19.93 -4.15
CA ASP A 244 9.48 19.53 -3.49
C ASP A 244 9.24 18.18 -2.78
N ILE A 245 10.01 17.17 -3.14
CA ILE A 245 9.93 15.83 -2.54
C ILE A 245 10.18 15.87 -1.03
N SER A 246 11.03 16.78 -0.56
CA SER A 246 11.29 16.94 0.88
C SER A 246 10.04 17.43 1.64
N GLU A 247 9.21 18.28 1.02
CA GLU A 247 7.93 18.72 1.60
C GLU A 247 6.91 17.58 1.66
N ILE A 248 6.85 16.74 0.61
CA ILE A 248 6.00 15.55 0.59
C ILE A 248 6.35 14.63 1.76
N ILE A 249 7.65 14.34 1.95
CA ILE A 249 8.13 13.48 3.05
C ILE A 249 7.82 14.10 4.41
N ALA A 250 8.07 15.39 4.59
CA ALA A 250 7.78 16.09 5.83
C ALA A 250 6.28 16.08 6.15
N MET A 251 5.42 16.23 5.14
CA MET A 251 3.99 16.17 5.31
C MET A 251 3.50 14.75 5.65
N ALA A 252 4.04 13.73 4.98
CA ALA A 252 3.78 12.34 5.30
C ALA A 252 4.15 12.03 6.77
N ALA A 253 5.35 12.41 7.20
CA ALA A 253 5.83 12.21 8.56
C ALA A 253 4.96 12.94 9.61
N LYS A 254 4.38 14.11 9.27
CA LYS A 254 3.48 14.85 10.16
C LYS A 254 2.14 14.11 10.38
N ALA A 255 1.60 13.49 9.35
CA ALA A 255 0.33 12.76 9.41
C ALA A 255 0.48 11.32 9.91
N GLU A 256 1.68 10.75 9.87
CA GLU A 256 1.96 9.36 10.22
C GLU A 256 1.49 8.94 11.63
N PRO A 257 1.59 9.76 12.71
CA PRO A 257 1.09 9.38 14.03
C PRO A 257 -0.40 9.06 14.07
N GLU A 258 -1.22 9.79 13.32
CA GLU A 258 -2.66 9.51 13.21
C GLU A 258 -2.91 8.19 12.46
N MET A 259 -2.19 7.95 11.36
CA MET A 259 -2.26 6.70 10.62
C MET A 259 -1.81 5.50 11.49
N ILE A 260 -0.72 5.63 12.25
CA ILE A 260 -0.25 4.61 13.20
C ILE A 260 -1.33 4.28 14.21
N THR A 261 -2.01 5.32 14.75
CA THR A 261 -3.12 5.15 15.69
C THR A 261 -4.25 4.33 15.06
N LEU A 262 -4.63 4.64 13.82
CA LEU A 262 -5.66 3.90 13.08
C LEU A 262 -5.26 2.43 12.88
N PHE A 263 -4.03 2.17 12.43
CA PHE A 263 -3.55 0.81 12.16
C PHE A 263 -3.48 -0.01 13.45
N LYS A 264 -2.87 0.51 14.52
CA LYS A 264 -2.77 -0.19 15.81
C LYS A 264 -4.15 -0.55 16.36
N LYS A 265 -5.05 0.42 16.40
CA LYS A 265 -6.41 0.18 16.94
C LYS A 265 -7.21 -0.77 16.05
N LEU A 266 -7.06 -0.72 14.73
CA LEU A 266 -7.67 -1.70 13.84
C LEU A 266 -7.11 -3.10 14.12
N ILE A 267 -5.79 -3.26 14.11
CA ILE A 267 -5.10 -4.55 14.28
C ILE A 267 -5.54 -5.23 15.57
N LYS A 268 -5.71 -4.47 16.66
CA LYS A 268 -6.22 -4.97 17.92
C LYS A 268 -7.62 -5.59 17.82
N THR A 269 -8.40 -5.26 16.79
CA THR A 269 -9.78 -5.74 16.59
C THR A 269 -9.90 -6.85 15.55
N LEU A 270 -8.83 -7.17 14.85
CA LEU A 270 -8.77 -8.26 13.88
C LEU A 270 -8.38 -9.57 14.57
#